data_5d19227c0c3589d7baba051ab411c8d4
#
_entry.id   5d19227c0c3589d7baba051ab411c8d4
#
_cell.length_a   1.000
_cell.length_b   1.000
_cell.length_c   1.000
_cell.angle_alpha   90.00
_cell.angle_beta   90.00
_cell.angle_gamma   90.00
#
_symmetry.space_group_name_H-M   'P 1'
#
loop_
_entity.id
_entity.type
_entity.pdbx_description
1 polymer ?
#
loop_
_entity_poly.entity_id
_entity_poly.type
_entity_poly.pdbx_seq_one_letter_code
_entity_poly.pdbx_strand_id
1 'polypeptide(L)'
;MKRLLSLLLAVAMLFALVACGGNHDKQNHEGAENHGGTQKDHKDPKEPIDEGPDRILWLTDMVDGDRYDTTVAYLEALCNALGYNLTVVHGDAYNDAANNLLAVKNAVTADSVGLIISQDGGLADIMEAYPQLWVAGFGTDMRSVYEKGGENAACLENPKFLGTIAEGGYDGAVLGAVLAQQTIDAGFKKVALVIQPEFAHPAQTEAVEGYTTAIEEYNAANPDDVITIVGQPTALLFGALSEQWFLESGHSELDAIISFCEGLKLVYPTMVSAMEQGLCSEEMRLISVGFERDQSVTSDLGEGGRIYALTVSRIENCAYPLILIDNAVHGKVAAGTENSCVDGTLYLIDSAGDIADVMANTMLGTGNVEDACLSVEKVVSLCGRNHPDLTWAGLITLFQSFGAEG
;
A
#
# COMPACT_ATOMS: atom_id res chain seq x y z
N MET A 1 18.87 -34.45 -7.98
CA MET A 1 18.41 -33.06 -8.16
C MET A 1 18.64 -32.18 -6.93
N LYS A 2 18.24 -32.55 -5.70
CA LYS A 2 18.43 -31.68 -4.49
C LYS A 2 19.90 -31.29 -4.20
N ARG A 3 20.88 -32.13 -4.52
CA ARG A 3 22.32 -31.83 -4.31
C ARG A 3 22.95 -30.91 -5.38
N LEU A 4 22.34 -30.77 -6.55
CA LEU A 4 22.80 -29.86 -7.61
C LEU A 4 22.30 -28.41 -7.34
N LEU A 5 21.10 -28.27 -6.75
CA LEU A 5 20.52 -26.97 -6.42
C LEU A 5 21.28 -26.29 -5.28
N SER A 6 21.72 -27.07 -4.27
CA SER A 6 22.53 -26.53 -3.16
C SER A 6 23.94 -26.10 -3.58
N LEU A 7 24.50 -26.71 -4.62
CA LEU A 7 25.83 -26.32 -5.15
C LEU A 7 25.76 -25.01 -5.96
N LEU A 8 24.67 -24.79 -6.70
CA LEU A 8 24.43 -23.55 -7.45
C LEU A 8 24.20 -22.35 -6.53
N LEU A 9 23.48 -22.54 -5.43
CA LEU A 9 23.28 -21.47 -4.43
C LEU A 9 24.59 -21.08 -3.71
N ALA A 10 25.45 -22.06 -3.41
CA ALA A 10 26.74 -21.81 -2.75
C ALA A 10 27.75 -21.07 -3.66
N VAL A 11 27.67 -21.30 -4.99
CA VAL A 11 28.52 -20.59 -5.96
C VAL A 11 28.07 -19.16 -6.19
N ALA A 12 26.75 -18.88 -6.15
CA ALA A 12 26.20 -17.51 -6.25
C ALA A 12 26.61 -16.63 -5.06
N MET A 13 26.68 -17.19 -3.84
CA MET A 13 27.12 -16.43 -2.65
C MET A 13 28.63 -16.13 -2.64
N LEU A 14 29.46 -16.90 -3.32
CA LEU A 14 30.92 -16.68 -3.39
C LEU A 14 31.32 -15.52 -4.32
N PHE A 15 30.50 -15.14 -5.30
CA PHE A 15 30.77 -14.02 -6.19
C PHE A 15 30.38 -12.64 -5.63
N ALA A 16 29.56 -12.57 -4.57
CA ALA A 16 29.17 -11.31 -3.94
C ALA A 16 30.22 -10.73 -2.97
N LEU A 17 31.26 -11.49 -2.60
CA LEU A 17 32.25 -11.09 -1.59
C LEU A 17 33.57 -10.49 -2.15
N VAL A 18 33.71 -10.31 -3.46
CA VAL A 18 34.97 -9.87 -4.09
C VAL A 18 34.96 -8.39 -4.56
N ALA A 19 33.89 -7.63 -4.36
CA ALA A 19 33.73 -6.30 -4.94
C ALA A 19 33.94 -5.11 -3.98
N CYS A 20 34.57 -5.25 -2.82
CA CYS A 20 34.92 -4.11 -1.96
C CYS A 20 36.34 -4.24 -1.37
N GLY A 21 37.34 -3.83 -2.14
CA GLY A 21 38.70 -3.63 -1.70
C GLY A 21 39.33 -2.42 -2.39
N GLY A 22 39.21 -1.26 -1.81
CA GLY A 22 39.81 -0.01 -2.29
C GLY A 22 40.57 0.73 -1.18
N ASN A 23 41.87 0.90 -1.42
CA ASN A 23 42.93 1.52 -0.63
C ASN A 23 42.58 2.80 0.11
N HIS A 24 43.06 2.91 1.33
CA HIS A 24 43.33 4.20 1.98
C HIS A 24 44.81 4.37 2.29
N ASP A 25 45.40 5.37 1.66
CA ASP A 25 46.73 5.89 1.95
C ASP A 25 46.79 6.61 3.30
N LYS A 26 47.85 6.31 4.02
CA LYS A 26 48.25 6.97 5.27
C LYS A 26 48.98 8.27 4.97
N GLN A 27 48.62 9.36 5.60
CA GLN A 27 49.51 10.46 5.85
C GLN A 27 49.59 10.77 7.35
N ASN A 28 50.79 10.58 7.86
CA ASN A 28 51.25 11.04 9.17
C ASN A 28 51.50 12.54 9.16
N HIS A 29 51.13 13.25 10.23
CA HIS A 29 51.88 14.41 10.70
C HIS A 29 51.88 14.43 12.22
N GLU A 30 53.11 14.36 12.78
CA GLU A 30 53.48 14.62 14.14
C GLU A 30 53.64 16.15 14.38
N GLY A 31 53.48 16.56 15.65
CA GLY A 31 54.02 17.82 16.16
C GLY A 31 53.16 18.46 17.25
N ALA A 32 53.35 18.12 18.50
CA ALA A 32 53.88 18.88 19.67
C ALA A 32 53.20 20.26 19.92
N GLU A 33 52.73 20.56 21.04
CA GLU A 33 53.21 20.94 22.33
C GLU A 33 52.16 21.62 23.22
N ASN A 34 52.31 21.38 24.44
CA ASN A 34 51.68 21.76 25.68
C ASN A 34 51.59 23.29 25.94
N HIS A 35 50.43 23.82 26.34
CA HIS A 35 50.35 24.92 27.29
C HIS A 35 49.07 24.86 28.13
N GLY A 36 49.28 24.68 29.44
CA GLY A 36 48.24 24.74 30.46
C GLY A 36 47.66 26.14 30.59
N GLY A 37 46.35 26.19 30.66
CA GLY A 37 45.57 27.38 30.99
C GLY A 37 44.30 26.93 31.70
N THR A 38 44.22 27.11 33.01
CA THR A 38 43.05 27.00 33.83
C THR A 38 42.00 28.00 33.36
N GLN A 39 40.96 27.47 32.70
CA GLN A 39 39.80 28.29 32.32
C GLN A 39 38.60 27.89 33.17
N LYS A 40 38.07 28.86 33.90
CA LYS A 40 36.90 28.77 34.74
C LYS A 40 35.69 28.36 33.90
N ASP A 41 34.94 27.37 34.39
CA ASP A 41 33.62 27.00 33.92
C ASP A 41 32.64 28.19 34.00
N HIS A 42 32.49 28.91 32.91
CA HIS A 42 31.29 29.64 32.63
C HIS A 42 30.37 28.66 31.86
N LYS A 43 29.39 28.08 32.58
CA LYS A 43 28.20 27.50 31.91
C LYS A 43 27.41 28.66 31.33
N ASP A 44 27.66 28.96 30.07
CA ASP A 44 26.67 29.69 29.26
C ASP A 44 25.40 28.85 29.22
N PRO A 45 24.21 29.48 29.38
CA PRO A 45 22.96 28.79 29.12
C PRO A 45 23.03 28.30 27.69
N LYS A 46 22.92 26.96 27.49
CA LYS A 46 22.72 26.41 26.16
C LYS A 46 21.54 27.15 25.54
N GLU A 47 21.78 27.92 24.48
CA GLU A 47 20.71 28.36 23.59
C GLU A 47 19.85 27.13 23.27
N PRO A 48 18.50 27.24 23.26
CA PRO A 48 17.66 26.15 22.77
C PRO A 48 18.22 25.78 21.40
N ILE A 49 18.63 24.55 21.23
CA ILE A 49 18.90 23.99 19.92
C ILE A 49 17.54 24.13 19.23
N ASP A 50 17.49 24.91 18.16
CA ASP A 50 16.33 25.00 17.29
C ASP A 50 16.18 23.59 16.70
N GLU A 51 15.45 22.74 17.42
CA GLU A 51 15.06 21.43 16.96
C GLU A 51 14.10 21.75 15.82
N GLY A 52 14.56 21.51 14.57
CA GLY A 52 13.74 21.73 13.38
C GLY A 52 12.35 21.08 13.49
N PRO A 53 11.47 21.22 12.50
CA PRO A 53 10.12 20.69 12.60
C PRO A 53 10.15 19.19 12.89
N ASP A 54 9.21 18.75 13.75
CA ASP A 54 8.99 17.33 14.06
C ASP A 54 8.88 16.48 12.80
N ARG A 55 9.22 15.19 12.89
CA ARG A 55 9.34 14.28 11.77
C ARG A 55 8.28 13.19 11.81
N ILE A 56 7.64 12.98 10.66
CA ILE A 56 6.78 11.83 10.38
C ILE A 56 7.54 10.85 9.48
N LEU A 57 7.57 9.59 9.85
CA LEU A 57 8.11 8.50 9.04
C LEU A 57 6.97 7.81 8.31
N TRP A 58 7.20 7.33 7.09
CA TRP A 58 6.28 6.46 6.36
C TRP A 58 6.99 5.18 5.96
N LEU A 59 6.66 4.04 6.61
CA LEU A 59 7.16 2.71 6.28
C LEU A 59 6.31 2.11 5.15
N THR A 60 6.92 1.82 4.01
CA THR A 60 6.27 1.30 2.80
C THR A 60 7.18 0.36 2.02
N ASP A 61 6.60 -0.61 1.32
CA ASP A 61 7.27 -1.45 0.32
C ASP A 61 7.30 -0.82 -1.08
N MET A 62 6.49 0.22 -1.30
CA MET A 62 6.49 0.94 -2.57
C MET A 62 7.81 1.67 -2.77
N VAL A 63 8.40 1.53 -3.95
CA VAL A 63 9.72 2.14 -4.26
C VAL A 63 9.69 3.04 -5.49
N ASP A 64 8.72 2.86 -6.39
CA ASP A 64 8.58 3.64 -7.63
C ASP A 64 7.15 3.54 -8.21
N GLY A 65 6.91 4.28 -9.28
CA GLY A 65 5.68 4.29 -10.04
C GLY A 65 4.75 5.46 -9.70
N ASP A 66 3.77 5.67 -10.57
CA ASP A 66 2.86 6.83 -10.50
C ASP A 66 2.15 6.98 -9.16
N ARG A 67 1.69 5.87 -8.59
CA ARG A 67 1.01 5.86 -7.30
C ARG A 67 1.94 6.23 -6.16
N TYR A 68 3.17 5.67 -6.15
CA TYR A 68 4.19 6.00 -5.16
C TYR A 68 4.53 7.49 -5.19
N ASP A 69 4.90 8.00 -6.37
CA ASP A 69 5.31 9.40 -6.54
C ASP A 69 4.22 10.36 -6.09
N THR A 70 2.95 10.05 -6.43
CA THR A 70 1.80 10.89 -6.05
C THR A 70 1.52 10.80 -4.55
N THR A 71 1.63 9.60 -3.93
CA THR A 71 1.46 9.44 -2.48
C THR A 71 2.53 10.20 -1.71
N VAL A 72 3.79 10.13 -2.15
CA VAL A 72 4.90 10.92 -1.56
C VAL A 72 4.59 12.41 -1.66
N ALA A 73 4.26 12.91 -2.85
CA ALA A 73 3.98 14.34 -3.06
C ALA A 73 2.81 14.84 -2.18
N TYR A 74 1.76 14.03 -2.05
CA TYR A 74 0.60 14.40 -1.23
C TYR A 74 0.93 14.36 0.27
N LEU A 75 1.62 13.31 0.76
CA LEU A 75 2.07 13.24 2.16
C LEU A 75 3.06 14.37 2.50
N GLU A 76 3.99 14.72 1.60
CA GLU A 76 4.89 15.85 1.79
C GLU A 76 4.13 17.18 1.90
N ALA A 77 3.14 17.40 1.02
CA ALA A 77 2.32 18.61 1.07
C ALA A 77 1.52 18.70 2.38
N LEU A 78 0.94 17.57 2.84
CA LEU A 78 0.22 17.49 4.11
C LEU A 78 1.14 17.71 5.30
N CYS A 79 2.28 17.05 5.35
CA CYS A 79 3.28 17.19 6.42
C CYS A 79 3.77 18.64 6.50
N ASN A 80 4.13 19.26 5.37
CA ASN A 80 4.56 20.65 5.32
C ASN A 80 3.47 21.61 5.83
N ALA A 81 2.22 21.40 5.42
CA ALA A 81 1.09 22.24 5.87
C ALA A 81 0.79 22.09 7.38
N LEU A 82 1.09 20.93 7.96
CA LEU A 82 0.97 20.64 9.37
C LEU A 82 2.23 20.99 10.19
N GLY A 83 3.32 21.38 9.55
CA GLY A 83 4.58 21.75 10.21
C GLY A 83 5.48 20.55 10.54
N TYR A 84 5.39 19.48 9.77
CA TYR A 84 6.25 18.28 9.88
C TYR A 84 7.20 18.14 8.70
N ASN A 85 8.28 17.38 8.88
CA ASN A 85 9.09 16.82 7.82
C ASN A 85 8.65 15.37 7.56
N LEU A 86 8.47 14.98 6.30
CA LEU A 86 8.28 13.57 5.92
C LEU A 86 9.63 12.88 5.69
N THR A 87 9.76 11.63 6.13
CA THR A 87 10.84 10.71 5.74
C THR A 87 10.22 9.40 5.27
N VAL A 88 10.41 9.06 4.00
CA VAL A 88 10.00 7.77 3.47
C VAL A 88 11.01 6.71 3.91
N VAL A 89 10.51 5.62 4.44
CA VAL A 89 11.28 4.46 4.92
C VAL A 89 10.91 3.26 4.07
N HIS A 90 11.81 2.83 3.21
CA HIS A 90 11.58 1.65 2.39
C HIS A 90 11.76 0.38 3.23
N GLY A 91 10.66 -0.32 3.44
CA GLY A 91 10.60 -1.60 4.12
C GLY A 91 10.96 -2.77 3.20
N ASP A 92 10.72 -3.97 3.68
CA ASP A 92 10.98 -5.21 2.94
C ASP A 92 9.83 -5.52 1.98
N ALA A 93 10.16 -5.88 0.74
CA ALA A 93 9.17 -6.21 -0.29
C ALA A 93 8.30 -7.46 0.04
N TYR A 94 8.73 -8.26 1.02
CA TYR A 94 7.99 -9.42 1.52
C TYR A 94 7.52 -9.25 2.95
N ASN A 95 7.48 -8.00 3.44
CA ASN A 95 7.03 -7.65 4.78
C ASN A 95 7.83 -8.35 5.92
N ASP A 96 9.14 -8.61 5.71
CA ASP A 96 10.00 -9.25 6.71
C ASP A 96 10.19 -8.37 7.95
N ALA A 97 9.86 -8.91 9.12
CA ALA A 97 9.85 -8.19 10.40
C ALA A 97 11.22 -7.59 10.76
N ALA A 98 12.30 -8.36 10.58
CA ALA A 98 13.65 -7.92 10.95
C ALA A 98 14.17 -6.82 10.02
N ASN A 99 13.86 -6.92 8.73
CA ASN A 99 14.24 -5.92 7.74
C ASN A 99 13.45 -4.63 7.93
N ASN A 100 12.15 -4.70 8.22
CA ASN A 100 11.31 -3.54 8.53
C ASN A 100 11.80 -2.82 9.80
N LEU A 101 12.08 -3.56 10.88
CA LEU A 101 12.65 -2.99 12.10
C LEU A 101 14.00 -2.30 11.82
N LEU A 102 14.86 -2.92 11.00
CA LEU A 102 16.16 -2.33 10.63
C LEU A 102 15.98 -1.06 9.80
N ALA A 103 15.04 -1.03 8.85
CA ALA A 103 14.74 0.15 8.04
C ALA A 103 14.27 1.32 8.92
N VAL A 104 13.32 1.08 9.83
CA VAL A 104 12.84 2.09 10.78
C VAL A 104 13.97 2.55 11.71
N LYS A 105 14.79 1.64 12.22
CA LYS A 105 15.94 1.96 13.07
C LYS A 105 16.94 2.90 12.40
N ASN A 106 17.15 2.77 11.10
CA ASN A 106 18.07 3.61 10.35
C ASN A 106 17.49 5.01 10.06
N ALA A 107 16.17 5.17 10.13
CA ALA A 107 15.46 6.40 9.79
C ALA A 107 15.02 7.23 11.01
N VAL A 108 14.79 6.58 12.17
CA VAL A 108 14.34 7.27 13.39
C VAL A 108 15.43 8.20 13.90
N THR A 109 15.03 9.42 14.20
CA THR A 109 15.83 10.49 14.79
C THR A 109 15.15 11.05 16.04
N ALA A 110 15.82 11.94 16.78
CA ALA A 110 15.29 12.49 18.04
C ALA A 110 14.00 13.34 17.82
N ASP A 111 13.83 13.90 16.64
CA ASP A 111 12.67 14.69 16.19
C ASP A 111 11.54 13.82 15.60
N SER A 112 11.69 12.50 15.57
CA SER A 112 10.65 11.58 15.06
C SER A 112 9.53 11.42 16.08
N VAL A 113 8.31 11.83 15.71
CA VAL A 113 7.12 11.81 16.58
C VAL A 113 6.03 10.86 16.10
N GLY A 114 6.02 10.48 14.81
CA GLY A 114 5.01 9.62 14.22
C GLY A 114 5.57 8.67 13.18
N LEU A 115 4.88 7.53 13.04
CA LEU A 115 5.15 6.50 12.03
C LEU A 115 3.83 6.13 11.34
N ILE A 116 3.75 6.44 10.06
CA ILE A 116 2.70 5.93 9.18
C ILE A 116 3.20 4.58 8.64
N ILE A 117 2.36 3.55 8.66
CA ILE A 117 2.72 2.22 8.18
C ILE A 117 1.82 1.79 7.02
N SER A 118 2.44 1.21 6.00
CA SER A 118 1.79 0.45 4.92
C SER A 118 2.24 -1.01 4.92
N GLN A 119 2.99 -1.41 5.95
CA GLN A 119 3.45 -2.78 6.23
C GLN A 119 3.41 -3.01 7.73
N ASP A 120 3.05 -4.21 8.17
CA ASP A 120 2.89 -4.56 9.58
C ASP A 120 3.92 -5.56 10.11
N GLY A 121 4.76 -6.14 9.24
CA GLY A 121 5.82 -7.08 9.64
C GLY A 121 6.74 -6.47 10.71
N GLY A 122 6.78 -7.08 11.90
CA GLY A 122 7.58 -6.62 13.03
C GLY A 122 7.05 -5.38 13.73
N LEU A 123 5.78 -5.00 13.54
CA LEU A 123 5.22 -3.79 14.12
C LEU A 123 5.30 -3.76 15.64
N ALA A 124 5.05 -4.88 16.33
CA ALA A 124 5.16 -4.96 17.78
C ALA A 124 6.59 -4.64 18.26
N ASP A 125 7.61 -5.19 17.59
CA ASP A 125 9.02 -4.94 17.91
C ASP A 125 9.42 -3.48 17.62
N ILE A 126 8.90 -2.91 16.53
CA ILE A 126 9.11 -1.48 16.20
C ILE A 126 8.52 -0.59 17.29
N MET A 127 7.30 -0.86 17.76
CA MET A 127 6.65 -0.07 18.80
C MET A 127 7.30 -0.25 20.17
N GLU A 128 7.85 -1.43 20.47
CA GLU A 128 8.65 -1.67 21.68
C GLU A 128 9.98 -0.90 21.63
N ALA A 129 10.67 -0.93 20.49
CA ALA A 129 11.94 -0.25 20.30
C ALA A 129 11.81 1.29 20.30
N TYR A 130 10.69 1.82 19.86
CA TYR A 130 10.45 3.27 19.70
C TYR A 130 9.13 3.73 20.35
N PRO A 131 9.00 3.63 21.69
CA PRO A 131 7.75 3.91 22.40
C PRO A 131 7.32 5.39 22.34
N GLN A 132 8.18 6.29 21.85
CA GLN A 132 7.83 7.71 21.64
C GLN A 132 6.96 7.91 20.42
N LEU A 133 7.02 7.04 19.39
CA LEU A 133 6.29 7.21 18.14
C LEU A 133 4.79 6.94 18.30
N TRP A 134 3.97 7.80 17.75
CA TRP A 134 2.57 7.53 17.47
C TRP A 134 2.48 6.76 16.16
N VAL A 135 1.68 5.70 16.10
CA VAL A 135 1.62 4.81 14.95
C VAL A 135 0.19 4.71 14.42
N ALA A 136 0.04 4.88 13.13
CA ALA A 136 -1.22 4.65 12.40
C ALA A 136 -0.92 4.16 10.99
N GLY A 137 -1.86 3.48 10.32
CA GLY A 137 -1.59 2.87 9.02
C GLY A 137 -2.62 3.13 7.94
N PHE A 138 -2.21 2.91 6.69
CA PHE A 138 -3.11 2.86 5.54
C PHE A 138 -2.63 1.85 4.49
N GLY A 139 -3.57 1.33 3.70
CA GLY A 139 -3.27 0.54 2.49
C GLY A 139 -2.76 -0.88 2.73
N THR A 140 -2.72 -1.35 3.96
CA THR A 140 -2.37 -2.73 4.31
C THR A 140 -3.50 -3.41 5.06
N ASP A 141 -3.58 -4.73 4.93
CA ASP A 141 -4.60 -5.56 5.55
C ASP A 141 -4.53 -5.62 7.09
N MET A 142 -3.34 -5.42 7.66
CA MET A 142 -3.11 -5.44 9.12
C MET A 142 -3.66 -6.70 9.83
N ARG A 143 -3.75 -7.84 9.17
CA ARG A 143 -4.23 -9.09 9.77
C ARG A 143 -3.40 -9.49 10.98
N SER A 144 -2.10 -9.31 10.91
CA SER A 144 -1.20 -9.62 12.03
C SER A 144 -1.54 -8.83 13.30
N VAL A 145 -2.23 -7.69 13.17
CA VAL A 145 -2.69 -6.83 14.28
C VAL A 145 -4.10 -7.19 14.72
N TYR A 146 -5.05 -7.30 13.78
CA TYR A 146 -6.49 -7.38 14.10
C TYR A 146 -7.00 -8.81 14.23
N GLU A 147 -6.35 -9.79 13.61
CA GLU A 147 -6.73 -11.18 13.75
C GLU A 147 -6.42 -11.71 15.15
N LYS A 148 -7.32 -12.53 15.69
CA LYS A 148 -7.13 -13.15 17.00
C LYS A 148 -5.90 -14.05 17.03
N GLY A 149 -4.90 -13.65 17.78
CA GLY A 149 -3.63 -14.37 17.90
C GLY A 149 -2.62 -14.01 16.81
N GLY A 150 -2.87 -12.94 16.04
CA GLY A 150 -1.90 -12.36 15.13
C GLY A 150 -0.60 -11.98 15.85
N GLU A 151 0.51 -12.04 15.14
CA GLU A 151 1.85 -11.80 15.73
C GLU A 151 2.01 -10.39 16.30
N ASN A 152 1.30 -9.40 15.74
CA ASN A 152 1.30 -8.01 16.17
C ASN A 152 0.05 -7.63 17.00
N ALA A 153 -0.79 -8.58 17.43
CA ALA A 153 -2.03 -8.30 18.17
C ALA A 153 -1.80 -7.49 19.47
N ALA A 154 -0.59 -7.58 20.06
CA ALA A 154 -0.21 -6.76 21.22
C ALA A 154 -0.22 -5.25 20.94
N CYS A 155 -0.12 -4.84 19.68
CA CYS A 155 -0.21 -3.42 19.28
C CYS A 155 -1.56 -2.79 19.66
N LEU A 156 -2.66 -3.58 19.65
CA LEU A 156 -4.00 -3.09 20.03
C LEU A 156 -4.08 -2.63 21.49
N GLU A 157 -3.20 -3.15 22.35
CA GLU A 157 -3.11 -2.76 23.76
C GLU A 157 -2.17 -1.55 23.97
N ASN A 158 -1.43 -1.15 22.94
CA ASN A 158 -0.50 -0.03 23.02
C ASN A 158 -1.24 1.28 22.73
N PRO A 159 -1.29 2.24 23.68
CA PRO A 159 -2.00 3.51 23.50
C PRO A 159 -1.40 4.40 22.40
N LYS A 160 -0.23 4.06 21.88
CA LYS A 160 0.41 4.75 20.76
C LYS A 160 -0.02 4.23 19.39
N PHE A 161 -0.71 3.07 19.33
CA PHE A 161 -1.30 2.56 18.10
C PHE A 161 -2.71 3.17 17.93
N LEU A 162 -2.90 3.93 16.86
CA LEU A 162 -4.08 4.77 16.66
C LEU A 162 -5.11 4.16 15.69
N GLY A 163 -4.79 2.99 15.12
CA GLY A 163 -5.66 2.35 14.12
C GLY A 163 -5.18 2.54 12.69
N THR A 164 -5.96 2.02 11.75
CA THR A 164 -5.60 1.96 10.34
C THR A 164 -6.79 2.22 9.44
N ILE A 165 -6.53 2.52 8.16
CA ILE A 165 -7.52 2.53 7.09
C ILE A 165 -7.02 1.65 5.95
N ALA A 166 -7.82 0.68 5.51
CA ALA A 166 -7.46 -0.24 4.47
C ALA A 166 -8.62 -0.47 3.51
N GLU A 167 -8.32 -0.66 2.24
CA GLU A 167 -9.30 -0.99 1.23
C GLU A 167 -9.75 -2.45 1.40
N GLY A 168 -11.04 -2.66 1.58
CA GLY A 168 -11.59 -3.99 1.83
C GLY A 168 -11.46 -4.45 3.28
N GLY A 169 -11.11 -3.55 4.20
CA GLY A 169 -10.91 -3.88 5.61
C GLY A 169 -9.61 -4.65 5.85
N TYR A 170 -9.48 -5.23 7.03
CA TYR A 170 -8.28 -5.98 7.40
C TYR A 170 -8.22 -7.39 6.78
N ASP A 171 -9.33 -7.90 6.27
CA ASP A 171 -9.45 -9.26 5.71
C ASP A 171 -9.65 -9.30 4.18
N GLY A 172 -9.74 -8.14 3.52
CA GLY A 172 -9.89 -8.05 2.07
C GLY A 172 -11.25 -8.49 1.52
N ALA A 173 -12.19 -8.98 2.34
CA ALA A 173 -13.45 -9.55 1.88
C ALA A 173 -14.33 -8.56 1.11
N VAL A 174 -14.33 -7.28 1.52
CA VAL A 174 -15.07 -6.20 0.82
C VAL A 174 -14.54 -6.01 -0.59
N LEU A 175 -13.23 -6.01 -0.79
CA LEU A 175 -12.60 -5.93 -2.12
C LEU A 175 -13.03 -7.11 -3.01
N GLY A 176 -13.06 -8.31 -2.44
CA GLY A 176 -13.53 -9.51 -3.14
C GLY A 176 -14.97 -9.37 -3.63
N ALA A 177 -15.87 -8.89 -2.76
CA ALA A 177 -17.28 -8.66 -3.11
C ALA A 177 -17.44 -7.59 -4.21
N VAL A 178 -16.63 -6.53 -4.19
CA VAL A 178 -16.63 -5.49 -5.24
C VAL A 178 -16.25 -6.09 -6.60
N LEU A 179 -15.17 -6.88 -6.69
CA LEU A 179 -14.77 -7.51 -7.94
C LEU A 179 -15.78 -8.56 -8.43
N ALA A 180 -16.45 -9.27 -7.50
CA ALA A 180 -17.54 -10.17 -7.85
C ALA A 180 -18.74 -9.41 -8.44
N GLN A 181 -19.11 -8.27 -7.87
CA GLN A 181 -20.18 -7.45 -8.41
C GLN A 181 -19.88 -6.95 -9.83
N GLN A 182 -18.65 -6.49 -10.08
CA GLN A 182 -18.20 -6.11 -11.43
C GLN A 182 -18.30 -7.29 -12.41
N THR A 183 -17.97 -8.51 -11.98
CA THR A 183 -18.09 -9.73 -12.80
C THR A 183 -19.55 -10.03 -13.14
N ILE A 184 -20.46 -9.89 -12.16
CA ILE A 184 -21.91 -10.10 -12.31
C ILE A 184 -22.49 -9.07 -13.27
N ASP A 185 -22.17 -7.80 -13.08
CA ASP A 185 -22.68 -6.67 -13.89
C ASP A 185 -22.22 -6.78 -15.36
N ALA A 186 -20.99 -7.28 -15.58
CA ALA A 186 -20.46 -7.58 -16.90
C ALA A 186 -21.16 -8.76 -17.60
N GLY A 187 -21.85 -9.62 -16.85
CA GLY A 187 -22.48 -10.83 -17.37
C GLY A 187 -21.50 -11.95 -17.75
N PHE A 188 -20.26 -11.92 -17.26
CA PHE A 188 -19.26 -12.97 -17.50
C PHE A 188 -19.66 -14.29 -16.87
N LYS A 189 -19.38 -15.41 -17.54
CA LYS A 189 -19.80 -16.76 -17.12
C LYS A 189 -18.64 -17.69 -16.79
N LYS A 190 -17.49 -17.48 -17.39
CA LYS A 190 -16.27 -18.27 -17.14
C LYS A 190 -15.14 -17.32 -16.78
N VAL A 191 -14.67 -17.40 -15.56
CA VAL A 191 -13.61 -16.51 -15.05
C VAL A 191 -12.49 -17.30 -14.40
N ALA A 192 -11.27 -16.79 -14.45
CA ALA A 192 -10.14 -17.31 -13.68
C ALA A 192 -9.59 -16.21 -12.75
N LEU A 193 -9.06 -16.62 -11.60
CA LEU A 193 -8.58 -15.73 -10.56
C LEU A 193 -7.05 -15.69 -10.55
N VAL A 194 -6.46 -14.51 -10.43
CA VAL A 194 -5.01 -14.30 -10.36
C VAL A 194 -4.67 -13.49 -9.12
N ILE A 195 -3.71 -13.99 -8.33
CA ILE A 195 -3.24 -13.42 -7.06
C ILE A 195 -1.71 -13.37 -7.02
N GLN A 196 -1.16 -12.66 -6.04
CA GLN A 196 0.20 -12.87 -5.57
C GLN A 196 0.23 -13.97 -4.50
N PRO A 197 1.41 -14.54 -4.15
CA PRO A 197 1.48 -15.58 -3.14
C PRO A 197 0.97 -15.11 -1.77
N GLU A 198 0.23 -15.98 -1.09
CA GLU A 198 -0.36 -15.71 0.24
C GLU A 198 0.69 -15.24 1.27
N PHE A 199 1.90 -15.82 1.26
CA PHE A 199 2.95 -15.42 2.21
C PHE A 199 3.42 -13.96 2.05
N ALA A 200 3.21 -13.35 0.87
CA ALA A 200 3.57 -11.96 0.59
C ALA A 200 2.35 -11.03 0.68
N HIS A 201 1.19 -11.52 0.28
CA HIS A 201 -0.05 -10.72 0.18
C HIS A 201 -1.26 -11.53 0.68
N PRO A 202 -1.37 -11.81 1.99
CA PRO A 202 -2.45 -12.62 2.56
C PRO A 202 -3.85 -12.06 2.30
N ALA A 203 -4.03 -10.73 2.29
CA ALA A 203 -5.32 -10.09 1.99
C ALA A 203 -5.89 -10.45 0.62
N GLN A 204 -5.05 -10.79 -0.37
CA GLN A 204 -5.55 -11.24 -1.67
C GLN A 204 -6.21 -12.62 -1.59
N THR A 205 -5.75 -13.50 -0.71
CA THR A 205 -6.41 -14.80 -0.45
C THR A 205 -7.80 -14.57 0.16
N GLU A 206 -7.90 -13.66 1.12
CA GLU A 206 -9.18 -13.30 1.73
C GLU A 206 -10.14 -12.64 0.74
N ALA A 207 -9.60 -11.78 -0.14
CA ALA A 207 -10.39 -11.18 -1.21
C ALA A 207 -10.91 -12.23 -2.19
N VAL A 208 -10.14 -13.29 -2.48
CA VAL A 208 -10.60 -14.45 -3.27
C VAL A 208 -11.74 -15.19 -2.54
N GLU A 209 -11.65 -15.36 -1.25
CA GLU A 209 -12.72 -15.99 -0.45
C GLU A 209 -14.00 -15.14 -0.49
N GLY A 210 -13.87 -13.82 -0.29
CA GLY A 210 -14.99 -12.88 -0.42
C GLY A 210 -15.62 -12.88 -1.81
N TYR A 211 -14.78 -12.89 -2.85
CA TYR A 211 -15.23 -13.02 -4.25
C TYR A 211 -16.00 -14.34 -4.47
N THR A 212 -15.41 -15.45 -4.06
CA THR A 212 -16.00 -16.78 -4.24
C THR A 212 -17.35 -16.89 -3.54
N THR A 213 -17.43 -16.39 -2.29
CA THR A 213 -18.67 -16.35 -1.52
C THR A 213 -19.76 -15.55 -2.25
N ALA A 214 -19.44 -14.37 -2.75
CA ALA A 214 -20.40 -13.53 -3.49
C ALA A 214 -20.87 -14.20 -4.80
N ILE A 215 -19.98 -14.88 -5.53
CA ILE A 215 -20.35 -15.65 -6.73
C ILE A 215 -21.21 -16.87 -6.37
N GLU A 216 -20.93 -17.57 -5.28
CA GLU A 216 -21.75 -18.69 -4.81
C GLU A 216 -23.17 -18.24 -4.42
N GLU A 217 -23.30 -17.11 -3.73
CA GLU A 217 -24.59 -16.49 -3.38
C GLU A 217 -25.38 -16.08 -4.65
N TYR A 218 -24.71 -15.46 -5.61
CA TYR A 218 -25.31 -15.12 -6.89
C TYR A 218 -25.80 -16.35 -7.62
N ASN A 219 -24.99 -17.40 -7.74
CA ASN A 219 -25.32 -18.66 -8.40
C ASN A 219 -26.52 -19.37 -7.74
N ALA A 220 -26.56 -19.35 -6.40
CA ALA A 220 -27.68 -19.93 -5.65
C ALA A 220 -29.01 -19.19 -5.93
N ALA A 221 -28.94 -17.87 -6.11
CA ALA A 221 -30.10 -17.04 -6.45
C ALA A 221 -30.49 -17.12 -7.94
N ASN A 222 -29.53 -17.46 -8.82
CA ASN A 222 -29.69 -17.44 -10.30
C ASN A 222 -29.24 -18.76 -10.94
N PRO A 223 -29.92 -19.90 -10.68
CA PRO A 223 -29.48 -21.24 -11.12
C PRO A 223 -29.41 -21.42 -12.64
N ASP A 224 -30.09 -20.60 -13.41
CA ASP A 224 -30.08 -20.60 -14.88
C ASP A 224 -29.01 -19.66 -15.47
N ASP A 225 -28.29 -18.91 -14.62
CA ASP A 225 -27.32 -17.88 -15.01
C ASP A 225 -25.99 -17.98 -14.24
N VAL A 226 -25.47 -19.19 -14.13
CA VAL A 226 -24.32 -19.54 -13.27
C VAL A 226 -22.99 -18.96 -13.80
N ILE A 227 -22.20 -18.41 -12.88
CA ILE A 227 -20.80 -18.01 -13.13
C ILE A 227 -19.88 -19.13 -12.63
N THR A 228 -18.94 -19.55 -13.47
CA THR A 228 -17.98 -20.62 -13.16
C THR A 228 -16.59 -20.06 -12.96
N ILE A 229 -15.99 -20.29 -11.80
CA ILE A 229 -14.57 -20.04 -11.55
C ILE A 229 -13.79 -21.23 -12.09
N VAL A 230 -12.93 -21.02 -13.08
CA VAL A 230 -12.15 -22.05 -13.76
C VAL A 230 -10.81 -22.26 -13.03
N GLY A 231 -10.58 -23.48 -12.57
CA GLY A 231 -9.33 -23.85 -11.88
C GLY A 231 -9.24 -23.31 -10.44
N GLN A 232 -8.02 -23.33 -9.90
CA GLN A 232 -7.69 -22.71 -8.64
C GLN A 232 -7.08 -21.33 -8.90
N PRO A 233 -7.12 -20.40 -7.95
CA PRO A 233 -6.45 -19.11 -8.08
C PRO A 233 -4.98 -19.28 -8.47
N THR A 234 -4.55 -18.58 -9.52
CA THR A 234 -3.17 -18.63 -10.02
C THR A 234 -2.31 -17.68 -9.23
N ALA A 235 -1.35 -18.20 -8.46
CA ALA A 235 -0.40 -17.38 -7.71
C ALA A 235 0.82 -17.02 -8.57
N LEU A 236 1.05 -15.72 -8.79
CA LEU A 236 2.21 -15.19 -9.53
C LEU A 236 3.42 -15.08 -8.59
N LEU A 237 4.28 -16.10 -8.57
CA LEU A 237 5.43 -16.17 -7.65
C LEU A 237 6.54 -15.16 -7.98
N PHE A 238 6.87 -15.00 -9.27
CA PHE A 238 7.98 -14.15 -9.72
C PHE A 238 7.69 -13.60 -11.11
N GLY A 239 6.96 -12.50 -11.17
CA GLY A 239 6.71 -11.78 -12.41
C GLY A 239 5.32 -11.99 -13.00
N ALA A 240 5.17 -11.64 -14.27
CA ALA A 240 3.90 -11.61 -14.97
C ALA A 240 3.36 -13.03 -15.28
N LEU A 241 2.06 -13.09 -15.57
CA LEU A 241 1.41 -14.26 -16.14
C LEU A 241 2.17 -14.72 -17.40
N SER A 242 2.20 -16.02 -17.67
CA SER A 242 2.87 -16.56 -18.85
C SER A 242 1.87 -16.93 -19.96
N GLU A 243 2.30 -16.87 -21.22
CA GLU A 243 1.47 -17.35 -22.34
C GLU A 243 1.11 -18.84 -22.22
N GLN A 244 1.97 -19.64 -21.58
CA GLN A 244 1.70 -21.05 -21.32
C GLN A 244 0.44 -21.27 -20.48
N TRP A 245 0.08 -20.33 -19.61
CA TRP A 245 -1.12 -20.38 -18.80
C TRP A 245 -2.40 -20.46 -19.64
N PHE A 246 -2.45 -19.77 -20.80
CA PHE A 246 -3.61 -19.82 -21.69
C PHE A 246 -3.80 -21.17 -22.39
N LEU A 247 -2.77 -22.02 -22.41
CA LEU A 247 -2.84 -23.38 -22.93
C LEU A 247 -3.35 -24.41 -21.93
N GLU A 248 -3.54 -24.01 -20.68
CA GLU A 248 -4.13 -24.87 -19.66
C GLU A 248 -5.64 -25.07 -19.90
N SER A 249 -6.18 -26.20 -19.38
CA SER A 249 -7.55 -26.59 -19.64
C SER A 249 -8.57 -25.55 -19.18
N GLY A 250 -9.33 -25.02 -20.12
CA GLY A 250 -10.40 -24.07 -19.89
C GLY A 250 -9.98 -22.59 -19.93
N HIS A 251 -8.66 -22.28 -19.91
CA HIS A 251 -8.21 -20.89 -19.88
C HIS A 251 -8.36 -20.16 -21.24
N SER A 252 -8.31 -20.89 -22.34
CA SER A 252 -8.54 -20.27 -23.66
C SER A 252 -10.00 -19.84 -23.92
N GLU A 253 -10.95 -20.33 -23.10
CA GLU A 253 -12.39 -20.08 -23.24
C GLU A 253 -12.95 -19.17 -22.14
N LEU A 254 -12.09 -18.46 -21.39
CA LEU A 254 -12.52 -17.54 -20.36
C LEU A 254 -13.19 -16.30 -20.97
N ASP A 255 -14.22 -15.80 -20.29
CA ASP A 255 -14.78 -14.48 -20.56
C ASP A 255 -13.92 -13.39 -19.91
N ALA A 256 -13.38 -13.68 -18.71
CA ALA A 256 -12.53 -12.72 -18.03
C ALA A 256 -11.45 -13.35 -17.13
N ILE A 257 -10.40 -12.58 -16.91
CA ILE A 257 -9.41 -12.78 -15.82
C ILE A 257 -9.70 -11.75 -14.74
N ILE A 258 -9.84 -12.23 -13.50
CA ILE A 258 -10.03 -11.38 -12.31
C ILE A 258 -8.70 -11.32 -11.57
N SER A 259 -8.05 -10.17 -11.59
CA SER A 259 -6.74 -9.97 -10.95
C SER A 259 -6.88 -9.20 -9.65
N PHE A 260 -6.52 -9.85 -8.55
CA PHE A 260 -6.45 -9.25 -7.20
C PHE A 260 -5.10 -8.56 -6.94
N CYS A 261 -4.22 -8.57 -7.92
CA CYS A 261 -2.92 -7.89 -7.89
C CYS A 261 -2.85 -6.85 -9.03
N GLU A 262 -1.70 -6.20 -9.22
CA GLU A 262 -1.47 -5.21 -10.28
C GLU A 262 -1.61 -5.83 -11.69
N GLY A 263 -2.84 -6.17 -12.08
CA GLY A 263 -3.11 -6.90 -13.33
C GLY A 263 -2.69 -6.13 -14.59
N LEU A 264 -2.65 -4.80 -14.55
CA LEU A 264 -2.17 -3.99 -15.66
C LEU A 264 -0.70 -4.24 -15.98
N LYS A 265 0.13 -4.53 -14.97
CA LYS A 265 1.54 -4.90 -15.13
C LYS A 265 1.74 -6.39 -15.31
N LEU A 266 1.00 -7.20 -14.53
CA LEU A 266 1.30 -8.62 -14.35
C LEU A 266 0.48 -9.55 -15.24
N VAL A 267 -0.69 -9.10 -15.75
CA VAL A 267 -1.62 -9.92 -16.53
C VAL A 267 -1.86 -9.35 -17.93
N TYR A 268 -2.20 -8.08 -18.03
CA TYR A 268 -2.65 -7.43 -19.25
C TYR A 268 -1.68 -7.58 -20.44
N PRO A 269 -0.36 -7.35 -20.32
CA PRO A 269 0.54 -7.47 -21.46
C PRO A 269 0.57 -8.88 -22.06
N THR A 270 0.55 -9.90 -21.20
CA THR A 270 0.55 -11.30 -21.64
C THR A 270 -0.81 -11.72 -22.20
N MET A 271 -1.91 -11.21 -21.63
CA MET A 271 -3.25 -11.44 -22.16
C MET A 271 -3.38 -10.88 -23.60
N VAL A 272 -2.90 -9.66 -23.84
CA VAL A 272 -2.88 -9.05 -25.18
C VAL A 272 -2.05 -9.88 -26.15
N SER A 273 -0.84 -10.28 -25.76
CA SER A 273 0.03 -11.14 -26.56
C SER A 273 -0.62 -12.49 -26.90
N ALA A 274 -1.31 -13.11 -25.93
CA ALA A 274 -2.02 -14.37 -26.12
C ALA A 274 -3.21 -14.23 -27.12
N MET A 275 -3.95 -13.12 -27.05
CA MET A 275 -5.00 -12.79 -28.01
C MET A 275 -4.44 -12.67 -29.44
N GLU A 276 -3.36 -11.91 -29.62
CA GLU A 276 -2.69 -11.71 -30.90
C GLU A 276 -2.17 -13.01 -31.51
N GLN A 277 -1.79 -13.97 -30.68
CA GLN A 277 -1.35 -15.30 -31.09
C GLN A 277 -2.49 -16.31 -31.27
N GLY A 278 -3.74 -15.93 -30.97
CA GLY A 278 -4.90 -16.82 -31.02
C GLY A 278 -4.89 -17.92 -29.94
N LEU A 279 -4.21 -17.72 -28.83
CA LEU A 279 -4.17 -18.65 -27.70
C LEU A 279 -5.40 -18.54 -26.81
N CYS A 280 -6.12 -17.44 -26.87
CA CYS A 280 -7.37 -17.22 -26.16
C CYS A 280 -8.34 -16.37 -27.00
N SER A 281 -9.58 -16.18 -26.49
CA SER A 281 -10.60 -15.39 -27.16
C SER A 281 -10.22 -13.92 -27.21
N GLU A 282 -10.47 -13.25 -28.35
CA GLU A 282 -10.37 -11.78 -28.47
C GLU A 282 -11.45 -11.06 -27.63
N GLU A 283 -12.48 -11.78 -27.21
CA GLU A 283 -13.55 -11.28 -26.34
C GLU A 283 -13.21 -11.36 -24.85
N MET A 284 -12.08 -11.98 -24.48
CA MET A 284 -11.65 -12.07 -23.07
C MET A 284 -11.38 -10.67 -22.52
N ARG A 285 -11.73 -10.46 -21.25
CA ARG A 285 -11.58 -9.17 -20.58
C ARG A 285 -10.76 -9.30 -19.29
N LEU A 286 -10.24 -8.17 -18.81
CA LEU A 286 -9.57 -8.06 -17.53
C LEU A 286 -10.43 -7.22 -16.57
N ILE A 287 -10.69 -7.75 -15.38
CA ILE A 287 -11.07 -6.97 -14.20
C ILE A 287 -9.87 -6.98 -13.26
N SER A 288 -9.42 -5.83 -12.80
CA SER A 288 -8.18 -5.75 -12.04
C SER A 288 -8.21 -4.75 -10.90
N VAL A 289 -7.40 -5.05 -9.88
CA VAL A 289 -6.92 -4.06 -8.93
C VAL A 289 -5.73 -3.32 -9.54
N GLY A 290 -5.61 -2.02 -9.24
CA GLY A 290 -4.49 -1.19 -9.67
C GLY A 290 -4.83 -0.22 -10.81
N PHE A 291 -3.93 0.74 -11.04
CA PHE A 291 -4.09 1.80 -12.03
C PHE A 291 -2.71 2.22 -12.56
N GLU A 292 -2.65 2.50 -13.85
CA GLU A 292 -1.49 3.06 -14.53
C GLU A 292 -1.94 4.26 -15.37
N ARG A 293 -1.15 5.34 -15.38
CA ARG A 293 -1.40 6.52 -16.22
C ARG A 293 -1.06 6.33 -17.69
N ASP A 294 -0.53 5.16 -18.06
CA ASP A 294 -0.17 4.87 -19.44
C ASP A 294 -1.42 4.92 -20.34
N GLN A 295 -1.41 5.86 -21.30
CA GLN A 295 -2.52 6.06 -22.22
C GLN A 295 -2.81 4.83 -23.09
N SER A 296 -1.82 3.97 -23.36
CA SER A 296 -2.03 2.73 -24.12
C SER A 296 -2.94 1.76 -23.37
N VAL A 297 -2.83 1.74 -22.03
CA VAL A 297 -3.67 0.93 -21.15
C VAL A 297 -5.04 1.59 -20.95
N THR A 298 -5.06 2.89 -20.65
CA THR A 298 -6.32 3.61 -20.39
C THR A 298 -7.24 3.68 -21.62
N SER A 299 -6.69 3.68 -22.83
CA SER A 299 -7.49 3.64 -24.06
C SER A 299 -8.17 2.29 -24.32
N ASP A 300 -7.77 1.24 -23.63
CA ASP A 300 -8.32 -0.12 -23.77
C ASP A 300 -9.28 -0.48 -22.62
N LEU A 301 -9.76 0.52 -21.88
CA LEU A 301 -10.72 0.39 -20.79
C LEU A 301 -12.15 0.74 -21.25
N GLY A 302 -13.14 0.01 -20.73
CA GLY A 302 -14.55 0.23 -20.95
C GLY A 302 -15.13 -0.59 -22.11
N GLU A 303 -16.29 -0.17 -22.62
CA GLU A 303 -17.06 -0.91 -23.63
C GLU A 303 -16.22 -1.13 -24.90
N GLY A 304 -16.02 -2.39 -25.25
CA GLY A 304 -15.21 -2.81 -26.42
C GLY A 304 -13.70 -2.87 -26.16
N GLY A 305 -13.20 -2.37 -25.04
CA GLY A 305 -11.80 -2.52 -24.62
C GLY A 305 -11.52 -3.88 -24.00
N ARG A 306 -10.24 -4.23 -23.83
CA ARG A 306 -9.80 -5.48 -23.19
C ARG A 306 -9.82 -5.40 -21.67
N ILE A 307 -9.85 -4.20 -21.10
CA ILE A 307 -10.00 -3.94 -19.67
C ILE A 307 -11.45 -3.55 -19.42
N TYR A 308 -12.18 -4.39 -18.68
CA TYR A 308 -13.57 -4.13 -18.36
C TYR A 308 -13.70 -3.14 -17.22
N ALA A 309 -12.98 -3.40 -16.11
CA ALA A 309 -13.04 -2.54 -14.94
C ALA A 309 -11.72 -2.54 -14.14
N LEU A 310 -11.46 -1.43 -13.46
CA LEU A 310 -10.39 -1.29 -12.49
C LEU A 310 -10.95 -0.88 -11.13
N THR A 311 -10.41 -1.46 -10.09
CA THR A 311 -10.67 -1.08 -8.70
C THR A 311 -9.39 -0.54 -8.10
N VAL A 312 -9.40 0.70 -7.65
CA VAL A 312 -8.18 1.41 -7.24
C VAL A 312 -8.36 2.07 -5.90
N SER A 313 -7.43 1.84 -4.98
CA SER A 313 -7.36 2.56 -3.71
C SER A 313 -7.19 4.05 -3.91
N ARG A 314 -7.89 4.86 -3.14
CA ARG A 314 -7.69 6.30 -3.13
C ARG A 314 -6.42 6.67 -2.40
N ILE A 315 -5.58 7.45 -3.04
CA ILE A 315 -4.31 7.95 -2.44
C ILE A 315 -4.62 8.76 -1.17
N GLU A 316 -5.70 9.51 -1.16
CA GLU A 316 -6.15 10.35 -0.05
C GLU A 316 -6.39 9.58 1.26
N ASN A 317 -6.55 8.26 1.22
CA ASN A 317 -6.62 7.43 2.41
C ASN A 317 -5.39 7.61 3.31
N CYS A 318 -4.21 7.97 2.74
CA CYS A 318 -3.00 8.23 3.52
C CYS A 318 -3.10 9.47 4.45
N ALA A 319 -4.10 10.34 4.24
CA ALA A 319 -4.35 11.46 5.15
C ALA A 319 -4.95 11.02 6.50
N TYR A 320 -5.66 9.89 6.53
CA TYR A 320 -6.27 9.37 7.76
C TYR A 320 -5.25 9.14 8.89
N PRO A 321 -4.22 8.31 8.69
CA PRO A 321 -3.20 8.11 9.73
C PRO A 321 -2.48 9.40 10.12
N LEU A 322 -2.23 10.31 9.19
CA LEU A 322 -1.58 11.58 9.51
C LEU A 322 -2.45 12.45 10.41
N ILE A 323 -3.77 12.53 10.19
CA ILE A 323 -4.71 13.23 11.06
C ILE A 323 -4.69 12.62 12.48
N LEU A 324 -4.71 11.29 12.58
CA LEU A 324 -4.66 10.61 13.88
C LEU A 324 -3.37 10.93 14.64
N ILE A 325 -2.23 10.88 13.95
CA ILE A 325 -0.92 11.18 14.51
C ILE A 325 -0.84 12.67 14.93
N ASP A 326 -1.25 13.61 14.08
CA ASP A 326 -1.27 15.04 14.41
C ASP A 326 -2.11 15.32 15.66
N ASN A 327 -3.29 14.70 15.73
CA ASN A 327 -4.19 14.83 16.88
C ASN A 327 -3.55 14.30 18.17
N ALA A 328 -2.86 13.16 18.08
CA ALA A 328 -2.21 12.53 19.23
C ALA A 328 -0.98 13.34 19.70
N VAL A 329 -0.13 13.80 18.79
CA VAL A 329 1.03 14.67 19.07
C VAL A 329 0.60 15.94 19.82
N HIS A 330 -0.51 16.55 19.42
CA HIS A 330 -1.02 17.77 20.02
C HIS A 330 -1.98 17.55 21.20
N GLY A 331 -2.22 16.30 21.62
CA GLY A 331 -3.18 15.98 22.69
C GLY A 331 -4.62 16.34 22.35
N LYS A 332 -4.99 16.25 21.06
CA LYS A 332 -6.30 16.59 20.50
C LYS A 332 -7.00 15.37 19.87
N VAL A 333 -6.83 14.20 20.50
CA VAL A 333 -7.47 12.97 20.03
C VAL A 333 -8.99 13.17 19.95
N ALA A 334 -9.57 12.84 18.81
CA ALA A 334 -11.01 12.98 18.57
C ALA A 334 -11.82 12.10 19.55
N ALA A 335 -12.94 12.61 20.02
CA ALA A 335 -13.80 11.87 20.94
C ALA A 335 -14.31 10.57 20.28
N GLY A 336 -14.18 9.45 20.99
CA GLY A 336 -14.58 8.14 20.51
C GLY A 336 -13.57 7.45 19.57
N THR A 337 -12.32 7.95 19.48
CA THR A 337 -11.27 7.29 18.70
C THR A 337 -11.06 5.87 19.18
N GLU A 338 -11.11 4.94 18.24
CA GLU A 338 -10.80 3.53 18.42
C GLU A 338 -9.61 3.16 17.53
N ASN A 339 -8.77 2.24 17.97
CA ASN A 339 -7.64 1.73 17.20
C ASN A 339 -8.05 0.58 16.26
N SER A 340 -9.19 0.70 15.62
CA SER A 340 -9.73 -0.29 14.67
C SER A 340 -9.19 -0.10 13.26
N CYS A 341 -9.41 -1.09 12.39
CA CYS A 341 -9.28 -0.95 10.95
C CYS A 341 -10.57 -0.36 10.38
N VAL A 342 -10.44 0.72 9.63
CA VAL A 342 -11.54 1.40 8.95
C VAL A 342 -11.48 1.06 7.46
N ASP A 343 -12.64 0.81 6.85
CA ASP A 343 -12.73 0.60 5.40
C ASP A 343 -12.46 1.93 4.67
N GLY A 344 -11.45 1.92 3.82
CA GLY A 344 -11.11 3.01 2.94
C GLY A 344 -11.96 3.02 1.67
N THR A 345 -12.01 4.18 1.01
CA THR A 345 -12.73 4.33 -0.26
C THR A 345 -11.89 3.86 -1.44
N LEU A 346 -12.60 3.39 -2.48
CA LEU A 346 -12.04 2.91 -3.73
C LEU A 346 -12.56 3.77 -4.92
N TYR A 347 -11.75 3.90 -5.95
CA TYR A 347 -12.23 4.24 -7.27
C TYR A 347 -12.71 2.97 -7.98
N LEU A 348 -13.92 3.01 -8.53
CA LEU A 348 -14.44 2.01 -9.45
C LEU A 348 -14.46 2.65 -10.83
N ILE A 349 -13.67 2.11 -11.76
CA ILE A 349 -13.46 2.67 -13.09
C ILE A 349 -13.87 1.59 -14.08
N ASP A 350 -15.07 1.68 -14.63
CA ASP A 350 -15.68 0.66 -15.51
C ASP A 350 -16.16 1.22 -16.84
N SER A 351 -15.98 2.52 -17.09
CA SER A 351 -16.37 3.16 -18.33
C SER A 351 -15.32 4.10 -18.90
N ALA A 352 -15.41 4.39 -20.18
CA ALA A 352 -14.57 5.40 -20.83
C ALA A 352 -14.80 6.82 -20.24
N GLY A 353 -15.99 7.07 -19.68
CA GLY A 353 -16.28 8.33 -18.98
C GLY A 353 -15.52 8.41 -17.66
N ASP A 354 -15.54 7.35 -16.86
CA ASP A 354 -14.88 7.31 -15.55
C ASP A 354 -13.37 7.43 -15.70
N ILE A 355 -12.76 6.70 -16.66
CA ILE A 355 -11.32 6.82 -16.88
C ILE A 355 -10.93 8.22 -17.33
N ALA A 356 -11.75 8.86 -18.20
CA ALA A 356 -11.50 10.23 -18.64
C ALA A 356 -11.62 11.22 -17.48
N ASP A 357 -12.58 11.02 -16.58
CA ASP A 357 -12.75 11.84 -15.40
C ASP A 357 -11.59 11.65 -14.40
N VAL A 358 -11.25 10.41 -14.09
CA VAL A 358 -10.10 10.09 -13.20
C VAL A 358 -8.82 10.70 -13.76
N MET A 359 -8.54 10.54 -15.06
CA MET A 359 -7.33 11.07 -15.70
C MET A 359 -7.27 12.60 -15.73
N ALA A 360 -8.42 13.27 -15.79
CA ALA A 360 -8.46 14.73 -15.93
C ALA A 360 -8.62 15.46 -14.58
N ASN A 361 -9.32 14.86 -13.63
CA ASN A 361 -9.88 15.58 -12.48
C ASN A 361 -9.48 15.00 -11.12
N THR A 362 -8.63 13.96 -11.07
CA THR A 362 -8.18 13.40 -9.80
C THR A 362 -6.67 13.41 -9.67
N MET A 363 -6.19 13.48 -8.46
CA MET A 363 -4.76 13.36 -8.15
C MET A 363 -4.18 12.02 -8.66
N LEU A 364 -4.96 10.96 -8.64
CA LEU A 364 -4.55 9.65 -9.18
C LEU A 364 -4.20 9.74 -10.67
N GLY A 365 -5.05 10.43 -11.46
CA GLY A 365 -4.88 10.56 -12.92
C GLY A 365 -3.84 11.61 -13.31
N THR A 366 -3.92 12.80 -12.70
CA THR A 366 -3.05 13.94 -13.07
C THR A 366 -1.68 13.91 -12.44
N GLY A 367 -1.54 13.27 -11.27
CA GLY A 367 -0.34 13.33 -10.45
C GLY A 367 -0.18 14.63 -9.65
N ASN A 368 -1.13 15.55 -9.76
CA ASN A 368 -1.06 16.84 -9.10
C ASN A 368 -1.79 16.82 -7.77
N VAL A 369 -1.13 17.25 -6.71
CA VAL A 369 -1.71 17.32 -5.35
C VAL A 369 -2.92 18.27 -5.30
N GLU A 370 -2.97 19.27 -6.17
CA GLU A 370 -4.09 20.24 -6.25
C GLU A 370 -5.40 19.59 -6.71
N ASP A 371 -5.32 18.46 -7.41
CA ASP A 371 -6.48 17.70 -7.89
C ASP A 371 -6.94 16.60 -6.90
N ALA A 372 -6.45 16.63 -5.65
CA ALA A 372 -6.90 15.73 -4.61
C ALA A 372 -8.37 15.99 -4.25
N CYS A 373 -9.19 14.95 -4.24
CA CYS A 373 -10.59 15.02 -3.78
C CYS A 373 -10.67 15.47 -2.32
N LEU A 374 -9.68 15.14 -1.51
CA LEU A 374 -9.50 15.63 -0.15
C LEU A 374 -8.30 16.59 -0.14
N SER A 375 -8.54 17.88 -0.40
CA SER A 375 -7.47 18.88 -0.51
C SER A 375 -6.63 19.01 0.76
N VAL A 376 -5.39 19.49 0.63
CA VAL A 376 -4.49 19.73 1.77
C VAL A 376 -5.13 20.62 2.82
N GLU A 377 -5.80 21.73 2.41
CA GLU A 377 -6.47 22.64 3.33
C GLU A 377 -7.62 21.94 4.07
N LYS A 378 -8.34 21.04 3.37
CA LYS A 378 -9.41 20.29 4.01
C LYS A 378 -8.86 19.35 5.07
N VAL A 379 -7.79 18.59 4.79
CA VAL A 379 -7.12 17.73 5.78
C VAL A 379 -6.66 18.54 6.99
N VAL A 380 -5.95 19.65 6.78
CA VAL A 380 -5.52 20.56 7.86
C VAL A 380 -6.70 21.03 8.70
N SER A 381 -7.83 21.33 8.06
CA SER A 381 -9.05 21.76 8.78
C SER A 381 -9.67 20.64 9.62
N LEU A 382 -9.40 19.37 9.33
CA LEU A 382 -9.91 18.21 10.07
C LEU A 382 -9.07 17.84 11.30
N CYS A 383 -7.83 18.34 11.39
CA CYS A 383 -7.00 18.11 12.56
C CYS A 383 -7.60 18.73 13.82
N GLY A 384 -7.55 18.02 14.95
CA GLY A 384 -8.21 18.42 16.20
C GLY A 384 -7.79 19.78 16.75
N ARG A 385 -6.58 20.26 16.39
CA ARG A 385 -6.15 21.64 16.69
C ARG A 385 -6.96 22.71 15.96
N ASN A 386 -7.54 22.38 14.80
CA ASN A 386 -8.36 23.26 13.96
C ASN A 386 -9.86 22.94 14.05
N HIS A 387 -10.21 21.70 14.42
CA HIS A 387 -11.58 21.21 14.53
C HIS A 387 -11.79 20.43 15.85
N PRO A 388 -11.81 21.11 17.01
CA PRO A 388 -11.84 20.45 18.31
C PRO A 388 -13.12 19.64 18.59
N ASP A 389 -14.19 19.91 17.85
CA ASP A 389 -15.49 19.25 18.01
C ASP A 389 -15.67 18.06 17.04
N LEU A 390 -14.71 17.78 16.15
CA LEU A 390 -14.78 16.64 15.26
C LEU A 390 -14.65 15.35 16.08
N THR A 391 -15.64 14.47 15.95
CA THR A 391 -15.61 13.13 16.54
C THR A 391 -14.93 12.14 15.60
N TRP A 392 -14.42 11.04 16.15
CA TRP A 392 -13.88 9.95 15.35
C TRP A 392 -14.90 9.37 14.36
N ALA A 393 -16.16 9.16 14.79
CA ALA A 393 -17.24 8.73 13.89
C ALA A 393 -17.47 9.71 12.73
N GLY A 394 -17.37 11.02 12.99
CA GLY A 394 -17.44 12.05 11.95
C GLY A 394 -16.28 11.96 10.96
N LEU A 395 -15.08 11.72 11.46
CA LEU A 395 -13.89 11.51 10.63
C LEU A 395 -14.03 10.25 9.74
N ILE A 396 -14.46 9.13 10.30
CA ILE A 396 -14.73 7.90 9.53
C ILE A 396 -15.77 8.15 8.45
N THR A 397 -16.92 8.75 8.79
CA THR A 397 -17.97 9.05 7.81
C THR A 397 -17.43 9.85 6.65
N LEU A 398 -16.53 10.81 6.91
CA LEU A 398 -15.90 11.61 5.87
C LEU A 398 -15.01 10.73 4.97
N PHE A 399 -14.16 9.88 5.56
CA PHE A 399 -13.28 9.00 4.79
C PHE A 399 -14.02 7.90 4.03
N GLN A 400 -15.23 7.54 4.45
CA GLN A 400 -16.10 6.58 3.73
C GLN A 400 -16.97 7.25 2.66
N SER A 401 -17.08 8.58 2.65
CA SER A 401 -17.95 9.31 1.73
C SER A 401 -17.22 10.20 0.73
N PHE A 402 -15.95 10.60 0.99
CA PHE A 402 -15.26 11.49 0.05
C PHE A 402 -15.08 10.80 -1.32
N GLY A 403 -15.47 11.54 -2.38
CA GLY A 403 -15.43 11.02 -3.74
C GLY A 403 -16.56 10.03 -4.11
N ALA A 404 -17.56 9.84 -3.26
CA ALA A 404 -18.79 9.12 -3.60
C ALA A 404 -19.82 10.00 -4.38
N GLU A 405 -19.53 11.29 -4.50
CA GLU A 405 -20.38 12.27 -5.21
C GLU A 405 -19.84 12.58 -6.63
N GLY A 406 -19.27 11.57 -7.31
CA GLY A 406 -18.78 11.68 -8.68
C GLY A 406 -19.73 11.08 -9.69
#